data_037dfcc5375b0145967e172b20328637
#
_entry.id   037dfcc5375b0145967e172b20328637
#
_cell.length_a   1.000
_cell.length_b   1.000
_cell.length_c   1.000
_cell.angle_alpha   90.00
_cell.angle_beta   90.00
_cell.angle_gamma   90.00
#
_symmetry.space_group_name_H-M   'P 1'
#
loop_
_entity.id
_entity.type
_entity.pdbx_description
1 polymer ?
#
loop_
_entity_poly.entity_id
_entity_poly.type
_entity_poly.pdbx_seq_one_letter_code
_entity_poly.pdbx_strand_id
1 'polypeptide(L)'
;RKSTQREAMAIKAINATDTSRRRLWLALILATYVTLAITYSLVTPLFEASDELWHYPMVKYVADHNFALPVQQAGRSDAEAPWRQEGGQPPLYYYLGAALTFWIDTGDLDAVRRINPHANIGEVVPDGNANVVVHDRAREAWPWSGAVLALRLVRFLSVALGGGTVLLTYLLGRALLPDQPAIALLAAALVAFNPMFLFVSAVINNDNLSNLLATALLLLVVRLLKRADDPPGWRFYVLLGVTAGAGMLAKFQIGFMLPVIALVLLGLSLKHRDWRPVVIGGAIS
;
A
#
# COMPACT_ATOMS: atom_id res chain seq x y z
N ARG A 1 48.38 -23.21 -0.69
CA ARG A 1 47.05 -23.64 -1.24
C ARG A 1 46.04 -24.04 -0.15
N LYS A 2 46.40 -24.81 0.90
CA LYS A 2 45.49 -25.22 1.99
C LYS A 2 45.11 -24.06 2.93
N SER A 3 45.98 -23.07 3.16
CA SER A 3 45.66 -21.90 4.01
C SER A 3 44.66 -20.97 3.34
N THR A 4 44.79 -20.68 2.05
CA THR A 4 43.91 -19.85 1.27
C THR A 4 42.50 -20.44 1.15
N GLN A 5 42.38 -21.78 1.09
CA GLN A 5 41.07 -22.46 1.09
C GLN A 5 40.36 -22.38 2.46
N ARG A 6 41.11 -22.48 3.57
CA ARG A 6 40.52 -22.32 4.93
C ARG A 6 40.07 -20.90 5.19
N GLU A 7 40.81 -19.90 4.76
CA GLU A 7 40.42 -18.48 4.86
C GLU A 7 39.16 -18.18 4.03
N ALA A 8 39.08 -18.66 2.78
CA ALA A 8 37.91 -18.50 1.94
C ALA A 8 36.64 -19.19 2.53
N MET A 9 36.83 -20.38 3.15
CA MET A 9 35.72 -21.05 3.85
C MET A 9 35.28 -20.29 5.10
N ALA A 10 36.22 -19.74 5.89
CA ALA A 10 35.89 -18.94 7.08
C ALA A 10 35.13 -17.65 6.71
N ILE A 11 35.58 -16.93 5.69
CA ILE A 11 34.89 -15.73 5.17
C ILE A 11 33.50 -16.07 4.67
N LYS A 12 33.33 -17.18 3.94
CA LYS A 12 32.05 -17.65 3.47
C LYS A 12 31.07 -18.01 4.61
N ALA A 13 31.60 -18.63 5.68
CA ALA A 13 30.81 -18.96 6.87
C ALA A 13 30.36 -17.69 7.64
N ILE A 14 31.26 -16.71 7.81
CA ILE A 14 30.95 -15.42 8.46
C ILE A 14 29.88 -14.67 7.66
N ASN A 15 30.03 -14.60 6.34
CA ASN A 15 29.05 -13.93 5.48
C ASN A 15 27.67 -14.65 5.48
N ALA A 16 27.65 -15.97 5.57
CA ALA A 16 26.42 -16.75 5.65
C ALA A 16 25.67 -16.53 6.98
N THR A 17 26.41 -16.49 8.11
CA THR A 17 25.81 -16.20 9.43
C THR A 17 25.26 -14.79 9.50
N ASP A 18 25.97 -13.80 8.95
CA ASP A 18 25.51 -12.42 8.93
C ASP A 18 24.25 -12.24 8.04
N THR A 19 24.20 -12.93 6.91
CA THR A 19 23.01 -12.94 6.04
C THR A 19 21.79 -13.57 6.74
N SER A 20 21.98 -14.67 7.46
CA SER A 20 20.92 -15.33 8.22
C SER A 20 20.39 -14.44 9.35
N ARG A 21 21.26 -13.76 10.08
CA ARG A 21 20.87 -12.80 11.13
C ARG A 21 20.05 -11.63 10.56
N ARG A 22 20.44 -11.09 9.41
CA ARG A 22 19.69 -9.99 8.75
C ARG A 22 18.29 -10.44 8.33
N ARG A 23 18.15 -11.64 7.76
CA ARG A 23 16.85 -12.21 7.41
C ARG A 23 15.97 -12.40 8.66
N LEU A 24 16.56 -12.86 9.76
CA LEU A 24 15.84 -13.00 11.02
C LEU A 24 15.34 -11.65 11.53
N TRP A 25 16.18 -10.60 11.55
CA TRP A 25 15.75 -9.27 11.97
C TRP A 25 14.64 -8.70 11.10
N LEU A 26 14.75 -8.85 9.77
CA LEU A 26 13.68 -8.43 8.86
C LEU A 26 12.38 -9.20 9.13
N ALA A 27 12.47 -10.52 9.32
CA ALA A 27 11.30 -11.34 9.65
C ALA A 27 10.66 -10.92 10.98
N LEU A 28 11.46 -10.60 12.00
CA LEU A 28 10.96 -10.08 13.28
C LEU A 28 10.29 -8.71 13.12
N ILE A 29 10.87 -7.78 12.35
CA ILE A 29 10.25 -6.47 12.06
C ILE A 29 8.89 -6.67 11.38
N LEU A 30 8.83 -7.51 10.34
CA LEU A 30 7.59 -7.78 9.60
C LEU A 30 6.55 -8.51 10.48
N ALA A 31 6.96 -9.49 11.25
CA ALA A 31 6.05 -10.21 12.16
C ALA A 31 5.48 -9.28 13.23
N THR A 32 6.32 -8.44 13.84
CA THR A 32 5.87 -7.44 14.82
C THR A 32 4.94 -6.41 14.19
N TYR A 33 5.27 -5.92 12.98
CA TYR A 33 4.39 -5.03 12.23
C TYR A 33 3.02 -5.65 12.00
N VAL A 34 2.96 -6.89 11.46
CA VAL A 34 1.70 -7.59 11.17
C VAL A 34 0.89 -7.78 12.45
N THR A 35 1.53 -8.17 13.56
CA THR A 35 0.85 -8.33 14.85
C THR A 35 0.26 -7.00 15.32
N LEU A 36 1.02 -5.92 15.30
CA LEU A 36 0.54 -4.60 15.70
C LEU A 36 -0.57 -4.09 14.77
N ALA A 37 -0.39 -4.18 13.45
CA ALA A 37 -1.37 -3.71 12.48
C ALA A 37 -2.69 -4.50 12.56
N ILE A 38 -2.63 -5.82 12.76
CA ILE A 38 -3.83 -6.64 13.02
C ILE A 38 -4.49 -6.20 14.33
N THR A 39 -3.71 -5.97 15.40
CA THR A 39 -4.24 -5.48 16.67
C THR A 39 -4.96 -4.14 16.49
N TYR A 40 -4.32 -3.18 15.81
CA TYR A 40 -4.95 -1.89 15.47
C TYR A 40 -6.23 -2.09 14.65
N SER A 41 -6.21 -2.98 13.63
CA SER A 41 -7.38 -3.28 12.80
C SER A 41 -8.56 -3.84 13.62
N LEU A 42 -8.28 -4.65 14.65
CA LEU A 42 -9.30 -5.26 15.48
C LEU A 42 -9.83 -4.33 16.57
N VAL A 43 -8.93 -3.54 17.17
CA VAL A 43 -9.26 -2.63 18.31
C VAL A 43 -9.91 -1.35 17.82
N THR A 44 -9.48 -0.81 16.67
CA THR A 44 -10.13 0.38 16.09
C THR A 44 -11.55 0.00 15.65
N PRO A 45 -12.59 0.64 16.22
CA PRO A 45 -13.96 0.34 15.84
C PRO A 45 -14.17 0.60 14.34
N LEU A 46 -15.16 -0.06 13.75
CA LEU A 46 -15.44 0.08 12.32
C LEU A 46 -15.92 1.51 12.01
N PHE A 47 -15.39 2.10 10.93
CA PHE A 47 -15.71 3.47 10.49
C PHE A 47 -15.25 4.62 11.40
N GLU A 48 -14.53 4.35 12.48
CA GLU A 48 -13.96 5.41 13.35
C GLU A 48 -12.60 5.91 12.86
N ALA A 49 -12.03 5.25 11.86
CA ALA A 49 -10.82 5.73 11.20
C ALA A 49 -11.16 6.72 10.09
N SER A 50 -10.25 7.69 9.89
CA SER A 50 -10.38 8.70 8.83
C SER A 50 -10.68 8.07 7.47
N ASP A 51 -11.69 8.60 6.78
CA ASP A 51 -12.10 8.27 5.42
C ASP A 51 -12.64 6.83 5.20
N GLU A 52 -12.45 5.90 6.16
CA GLU A 52 -12.99 4.56 6.05
C GLU A 52 -14.51 4.56 5.84
N LEU A 53 -15.18 5.55 6.44
CA LEU A 53 -16.62 5.79 6.30
C LEU A 53 -17.05 5.99 4.83
N TRP A 54 -16.14 6.45 3.98
CA TRP A 54 -16.37 6.74 2.56
C TRP A 54 -15.71 5.71 1.63
N HIS A 55 -14.52 5.23 1.99
CA HIS A 55 -13.78 4.22 1.21
C HIS A 55 -14.52 2.89 1.11
N TYR A 56 -15.07 2.37 2.23
CA TYR A 56 -15.73 1.07 2.18
C TYR A 56 -17.01 1.05 1.35
N PRO A 57 -17.93 2.05 1.44
CA PRO A 57 -19.07 2.12 0.52
C PRO A 57 -18.69 2.09 -0.96
N MET A 58 -17.52 2.66 -1.34
CA MET A 58 -17.02 2.56 -2.70
C MET A 58 -16.58 1.13 -3.05
N VAL A 59 -15.90 0.41 -2.14
CA VAL A 59 -15.59 -1.03 -2.30
C VAL A 59 -16.87 -1.83 -2.51
N LYS A 60 -17.88 -1.61 -1.66
CA LYS A 60 -19.18 -2.29 -1.75
C LYS A 60 -19.87 -1.98 -3.08
N TYR A 61 -19.91 -0.72 -3.49
CA TYR A 61 -20.53 -0.35 -4.76
C TYR A 61 -19.93 -1.14 -5.93
N VAL A 62 -18.60 -1.17 -6.02
CA VAL A 62 -17.88 -1.92 -7.07
C VAL A 62 -18.18 -3.41 -7.01
N ALA A 63 -18.25 -3.99 -5.80
CA ALA A 63 -18.58 -5.41 -5.61
C ALA A 63 -20.03 -5.73 -6.06
N ASP A 64 -20.99 -4.90 -5.69
CA ASP A 64 -22.41 -5.12 -5.96
C ASP A 64 -22.81 -4.86 -7.43
N HIS A 65 -22.00 -4.05 -8.17
CA HIS A 65 -22.32 -3.63 -9.54
C HIS A 65 -21.41 -4.30 -10.59
N ASN A 66 -21.01 -5.55 -10.39
CA ASN A 66 -20.15 -6.32 -11.32
C ASN A 66 -18.89 -5.56 -11.72
N PHE A 67 -18.21 -4.95 -10.76
CA PHE A 67 -17.01 -4.15 -10.96
C PHE A 67 -17.21 -2.88 -11.82
N ALA A 68 -18.43 -2.41 -11.98
CA ALA A 68 -18.68 -1.11 -12.59
C ALA A 68 -18.36 0.04 -11.61
N LEU A 69 -17.89 1.15 -12.15
CA LEU A 69 -17.67 2.38 -11.37
C LEU A 69 -18.95 3.22 -11.35
N PRO A 70 -19.17 4.03 -10.30
CA PRO A 70 -20.30 4.95 -10.27
C PRO A 70 -20.18 5.97 -11.40
N VAL A 71 -21.31 6.22 -12.07
CA VAL A 71 -21.37 7.23 -13.13
C VAL A 71 -21.44 8.61 -12.51
N GLN A 72 -20.42 9.41 -12.74
CA GLN A 72 -20.46 10.82 -12.36
C GLN A 72 -21.39 11.60 -13.28
N GLN A 73 -22.43 12.19 -12.72
CA GLN A 73 -23.38 13.01 -13.47
C GLN A 73 -23.06 14.49 -13.26
N ALA A 74 -22.92 15.23 -14.36
CA ALA A 74 -22.74 16.69 -14.28
C ALA A 74 -23.93 17.32 -13.53
N GLY A 75 -23.63 18.13 -12.51
CA GLY A 75 -24.63 18.82 -11.69
C GLY A 75 -25.19 18.01 -10.52
N ARG A 76 -24.82 16.76 -10.32
CA ARG A 76 -25.14 15.98 -9.13
C ARG A 76 -23.94 15.96 -8.19
N SER A 77 -24.12 16.46 -6.98
CA SER A 77 -23.08 16.41 -5.97
C SER A 77 -22.85 14.97 -5.50
N ASP A 78 -21.61 14.47 -5.61
CA ASP A 78 -21.22 13.18 -4.98
C ASP A 78 -21.34 13.22 -3.45
N ALA A 79 -21.58 14.41 -2.87
CA ALA A 79 -21.75 14.60 -1.42
C ALA A 79 -22.94 13.82 -0.83
N GLU A 80 -23.95 13.48 -1.64
CA GLU A 80 -25.11 12.69 -1.22
C GLU A 80 -24.89 11.18 -1.34
N ALA A 81 -23.88 10.76 -2.13
CA ALA A 81 -23.57 9.34 -2.28
C ALA A 81 -22.85 8.80 -1.02
N PRO A 82 -23.06 7.52 -0.65
CA PRO A 82 -22.40 6.92 0.51
C PRO A 82 -20.87 6.97 0.47
N TRP A 83 -20.29 7.05 -0.71
CA TRP A 83 -18.84 7.14 -0.94
C TRP A 83 -18.31 8.56 -1.12
N ARG A 84 -19.18 9.58 -1.19
CA ARG A 84 -18.81 11.00 -1.39
C ARG A 84 -17.73 11.16 -2.48
N GLN A 85 -16.65 11.91 -2.17
CA GLN A 85 -15.52 12.17 -3.09
C GLN A 85 -14.76 10.91 -3.53
N GLU A 86 -14.91 9.78 -2.84
CA GLU A 86 -14.19 8.55 -3.19
C GLU A 86 -14.65 7.94 -4.52
N GLY A 87 -15.85 8.31 -4.99
CA GLY A 87 -16.32 7.95 -6.34
C GLY A 87 -15.49 8.55 -7.49
N GLY A 88 -14.78 9.65 -7.24
CA GLY A 88 -13.86 10.29 -8.19
C GLY A 88 -12.39 9.84 -8.04
N GLN A 89 -12.08 8.98 -7.07
CA GLN A 89 -10.72 8.49 -6.84
C GLN A 89 -10.36 7.38 -7.84
N PRO A 90 -9.03 7.21 -8.15
CA PRO A 90 -8.57 6.09 -8.96
C PRO A 90 -8.98 4.75 -8.37
N PRO A 91 -9.46 3.80 -9.21
CA PRO A 91 -10.27 2.69 -8.74
C PRO A 91 -9.53 1.44 -8.26
N LEU A 92 -8.22 1.32 -8.46
CA LEU A 92 -7.49 0.05 -8.29
C LEU A 92 -7.62 -0.55 -6.89
N TYR A 93 -7.54 0.29 -5.84
CA TYR A 93 -7.71 -0.18 -4.47
C TYR A 93 -9.13 -0.74 -4.23
N TYR A 94 -10.14 -0.07 -4.77
CA TYR A 94 -11.54 -0.49 -4.63
C TYR A 94 -11.81 -1.78 -5.40
N TYR A 95 -11.20 -1.99 -6.56
CA TYR A 95 -11.25 -3.26 -7.29
C TYR A 95 -10.63 -4.41 -6.51
N LEU A 96 -9.49 -4.19 -5.84
CA LEU A 96 -8.88 -5.22 -5.00
C LEU A 96 -9.76 -5.56 -3.80
N GLY A 97 -10.33 -4.55 -3.13
CA GLY A 97 -11.28 -4.75 -2.05
C GLY A 97 -12.54 -5.49 -2.50
N ALA A 98 -13.13 -5.07 -3.62
CA ALA A 98 -14.31 -5.72 -4.22
C ALA A 98 -14.01 -7.19 -4.61
N ALA A 99 -12.86 -7.47 -5.21
CA ALA A 99 -12.45 -8.83 -5.57
C ALA A 99 -12.31 -9.78 -4.37
N LEU A 100 -12.02 -9.24 -3.18
CA LEU A 100 -12.00 -10.01 -1.94
C LEU A 100 -13.37 -10.23 -1.33
N THR A 101 -14.36 -9.40 -1.66
CA THR A 101 -15.62 -9.33 -0.90
C THR A 101 -16.89 -9.51 -1.73
N PHE A 102 -16.83 -9.58 -3.08
CA PHE A 102 -17.98 -9.67 -3.97
C PHE A 102 -18.90 -10.86 -3.69
N TRP A 103 -18.40 -11.92 -3.07
CA TRP A 103 -19.13 -13.13 -2.71
C TRP A 103 -19.84 -13.06 -1.35
N ILE A 104 -19.68 -11.96 -0.61
CA ILE A 104 -20.27 -11.74 0.72
C ILE A 104 -21.53 -10.89 0.53
N ASP A 105 -22.66 -11.36 1.04
CA ASP A 105 -23.85 -10.52 1.15
C ASP A 105 -23.62 -9.42 2.20
N THR A 106 -23.59 -8.19 1.77
CA THR A 106 -23.38 -7.00 2.60
C THR A 106 -24.63 -6.10 2.67
N GLY A 107 -25.82 -6.67 2.48
CA GLY A 107 -27.09 -5.95 2.58
C GLY A 107 -27.36 -5.33 3.95
N ASP A 108 -26.62 -5.79 4.99
CA ASP A 108 -26.68 -5.28 6.35
C ASP A 108 -25.79 -4.05 6.61
N LEU A 109 -25.14 -3.47 5.58
CA LEU A 109 -24.20 -2.34 5.76
C LEU A 109 -24.82 -1.15 6.49
N ASP A 110 -26.06 -0.78 6.18
CA ASP A 110 -26.73 0.37 6.81
C ASP A 110 -26.89 0.19 8.32
N ALA A 111 -27.05 -1.06 8.78
CA ALA A 111 -27.11 -1.38 10.19
C ALA A 111 -25.74 -1.30 10.90
N VAL A 112 -24.64 -1.56 10.16
CA VAL A 112 -23.26 -1.44 10.66
C VAL A 112 -22.78 0.00 10.58
N ARG A 113 -23.12 0.72 9.50
CA ARG A 113 -22.71 2.11 9.21
C ARG A 113 -23.77 3.14 9.68
N ARG A 114 -24.39 2.92 10.80
CA ARG A 114 -25.40 3.83 11.34
C ARG A 114 -24.74 5.12 11.85
N ILE A 115 -24.78 6.19 11.05
CA ILE A 115 -24.18 7.48 11.39
C ILE A 115 -24.77 8.00 12.70
N ASN A 116 -23.89 8.45 13.62
CA ASN A 116 -24.29 9.08 14.87
C ASN A 116 -24.69 10.54 14.58
N PRO A 117 -25.97 10.92 14.84
CA PRO A 117 -26.45 12.28 14.59
C PRO A 117 -25.79 13.34 15.48
N HIS A 118 -25.10 12.92 16.55
CA HIS A 118 -24.39 13.80 17.47
C HIS A 118 -22.87 13.89 17.19
N ALA A 119 -22.38 13.21 16.15
CA ALA A 119 -20.97 13.28 15.75
C ALA A 119 -20.72 14.48 14.84
N ASN A 120 -19.70 15.29 15.19
CA ASN A 120 -19.21 16.37 14.33
C ASN A 120 -18.08 15.83 13.45
N ILE A 121 -18.45 15.25 12.30
CA ILE A 121 -17.50 14.60 11.39
C ILE A 121 -16.60 15.66 10.75
N GLY A 122 -15.29 15.54 10.97
CA GLY A 122 -14.29 16.46 10.41
C GLY A 122 -14.07 17.75 11.24
N GLU A 123 -14.77 17.92 12.36
CA GLU A 123 -14.59 19.06 13.25
C GLU A 123 -13.98 18.65 14.58
N VAL A 124 -13.14 19.50 15.13
CA VAL A 124 -12.60 19.35 16.49
C VAL A 124 -13.51 20.13 17.43
N VAL A 125 -14.14 19.42 18.37
CA VAL A 125 -15.03 20.05 19.35
C VAL A 125 -14.38 20.04 20.75
N PRO A 126 -14.61 21.10 21.58
CA PRO A 126 -13.96 21.22 22.89
C PRO A 126 -14.27 20.08 23.86
N ASP A 127 -15.46 19.51 23.78
CA ASP A 127 -15.95 18.47 24.68
C ASP A 127 -15.50 17.05 24.28
N GLY A 128 -14.62 16.94 23.26
CA GLY A 128 -14.21 15.67 22.67
C GLY A 128 -15.18 15.16 21.62
N ASN A 129 -14.71 14.23 20.78
CA ASN A 129 -15.51 13.69 19.68
C ASN A 129 -16.35 12.51 20.16
N ALA A 130 -17.63 12.51 19.78
CA ALA A 130 -18.45 11.31 19.82
C ALA A 130 -18.02 10.35 18.69
N ASN A 131 -18.31 9.05 18.86
CA ASN A 131 -18.10 8.08 17.78
C ASN A 131 -18.88 8.48 16.52
N VAL A 132 -18.26 8.31 15.36
CA VAL A 132 -18.84 8.67 14.06
C VAL A 132 -20.06 7.80 13.73
N VAL A 133 -20.05 6.54 14.18
CA VAL A 133 -21.18 5.61 14.01
C VAL A 133 -21.67 5.09 15.35
N VAL A 134 -22.93 4.67 15.40
CA VAL A 134 -23.51 4.00 16.57
C VAL A 134 -23.18 2.52 16.50
N HIS A 135 -22.25 2.06 17.33
CA HIS A 135 -21.76 0.69 17.34
C HIS A 135 -22.74 -0.30 17.97
N ASP A 136 -22.91 -1.45 17.31
CA ASP A 136 -23.57 -2.64 17.86
C ASP A 136 -22.50 -3.71 18.14
N ARG A 137 -22.08 -3.81 19.40
CA ARG A 137 -21.02 -4.75 19.84
C ARG A 137 -21.37 -6.21 19.56
N ALA A 138 -22.66 -6.59 19.61
CA ALA A 138 -23.06 -7.96 19.33
C ALA A 138 -22.89 -8.31 17.85
N ARG A 139 -23.21 -7.37 16.96
CA ARG A 139 -23.06 -7.53 15.51
C ARG A 139 -21.57 -7.51 15.09
N GLU A 140 -20.76 -6.66 15.73
CA GLU A 140 -19.34 -6.49 15.41
C GLU A 140 -18.44 -7.57 16.03
N ALA A 141 -18.99 -8.42 16.94
CA ALA A 141 -18.25 -9.49 17.59
C ALA A 141 -17.97 -10.67 16.65
N TRP A 142 -16.96 -11.45 16.99
CA TRP A 142 -16.69 -12.75 16.33
C TRP A 142 -17.76 -13.78 16.71
N PRO A 143 -18.21 -14.63 15.75
CA PRO A 143 -17.78 -14.75 14.36
C PRO A 143 -18.38 -13.68 13.46
N TRP A 144 -17.53 -13.08 12.61
CA TRP A 144 -17.96 -12.02 11.71
C TRP A 144 -18.79 -12.53 10.52
N SER A 145 -19.79 -11.77 10.11
CA SER A 145 -20.62 -12.06 8.94
C SER A 145 -21.02 -10.76 8.23
N GLY A 146 -21.60 -10.86 7.04
CA GLY A 146 -22.12 -9.72 6.29
C GLY A 146 -21.11 -8.62 6.07
N ALA A 147 -21.52 -7.37 6.22
CA ALA A 147 -20.68 -6.20 6.02
C ALA A 147 -19.49 -6.17 6.98
N VAL A 148 -19.63 -6.67 8.22
CA VAL A 148 -18.51 -6.72 9.20
C VAL A 148 -17.39 -7.62 8.69
N LEU A 149 -17.70 -8.81 8.15
CA LEU A 149 -16.71 -9.71 7.58
C LEU A 149 -16.00 -9.04 6.40
N ALA A 150 -16.76 -8.45 5.49
CA ALA A 150 -16.21 -7.79 4.32
C ALA A 150 -15.27 -6.62 4.71
N LEU A 151 -15.68 -5.77 5.66
CA LEU A 151 -14.85 -4.69 6.22
C LEU A 151 -13.53 -5.24 6.80
N ARG A 152 -13.59 -6.32 7.61
CA ARG A 152 -12.39 -6.93 8.19
C ARG A 152 -11.44 -7.48 7.14
N LEU A 153 -11.95 -8.11 6.08
CA LEU A 153 -11.12 -8.62 4.99
C LEU A 153 -10.41 -7.49 4.23
N VAL A 154 -11.09 -6.37 3.94
CA VAL A 154 -10.47 -5.22 3.27
C VAL A 154 -9.45 -4.53 4.19
N ARG A 155 -9.68 -4.46 5.50
CA ARG A 155 -8.67 -4.01 6.47
C ARG A 155 -7.42 -4.91 6.45
N PHE A 156 -7.59 -6.23 6.37
CA PHE A 156 -6.46 -7.17 6.28
C PHE A 156 -5.70 -7.05 4.95
N LEU A 157 -6.39 -6.71 3.86
CA LEU A 157 -5.72 -6.31 2.62
C LEU A 157 -4.81 -5.10 2.87
N SER A 158 -5.30 -4.06 3.54
CA SER A 158 -4.50 -2.88 3.88
C SER A 158 -3.28 -3.24 4.72
N VAL A 159 -3.43 -4.12 5.73
CA VAL A 159 -2.30 -4.64 6.53
C VAL A 159 -1.25 -5.33 5.65
N ALA A 160 -1.69 -6.16 4.70
CA ALA A 160 -0.78 -6.85 3.79
C ALA A 160 -0.03 -5.86 2.86
N LEU A 161 -0.71 -4.85 2.32
CA LEU A 161 -0.12 -3.78 1.51
C LEU A 161 0.91 -2.98 2.30
N GLY A 162 0.60 -2.63 3.56
CA GLY A 162 1.53 -1.96 4.46
C GLY A 162 2.76 -2.82 4.76
N GLY A 163 2.60 -4.13 5.01
CA GLY A 163 3.71 -5.07 5.16
C GLY A 163 4.60 -5.14 3.92
N GLY A 164 3.99 -5.10 2.73
CA GLY A 164 4.70 -4.98 1.46
C GLY A 164 5.52 -3.68 1.38
N THR A 165 4.97 -2.55 1.84
CA THR A 165 5.68 -1.26 1.90
C THR A 165 6.90 -1.34 2.82
N VAL A 166 6.80 -1.95 4.00
CA VAL A 166 7.92 -2.18 4.92
C VAL A 166 9.01 -3.02 4.26
N LEU A 167 8.63 -4.12 3.58
CA LEU A 167 9.57 -4.97 2.85
C LEU A 167 10.26 -4.21 1.71
N LEU A 168 9.52 -3.44 0.91
CA LEU A 168 10.08 -2.65 -0.18
C LEU A 168 10.99 -1.54 0.34
N THR A 169 10.69 -0.93 1.49
CA THR A 169 11.57 0.04 2.17
C THR A 169 12.92 -0.59 2.53
N TYR A 170 12.90 -1.81 3.09
CA TYR A 170 14.14 -2.56 3.32
C TYR A 170 14.93 -2.79 2.04
N LEU A 171 14.26 -3.26 0.97
CA LEU A 171 14.90 -3.52 -0.32
C LEU A 171 15.45 -2.24 -0.96
N LEU A 172 14.75 -1.13 -0.83
CA LEU A 172 15.20 0.20 -1.27
C LEU A 172 16.45 0.65 -0.51
N GLY A 173 16.44 0.53 0.82
CA GLY A 173 17.62 0.81 1.65
C GLY A 173 18.82 -0.04 1.26
N ARG A 174 18.61 -1.34 0.99
CA ARG A 174 19.65 -2.25 0.48
C ARG A 174 20.14 -1.87 -0.91
N ALA A 175 19.27 -1.36 -1.77
CA ALA A 175 19.67 -0.89 -3.09
C ALA A 175 20.47 0.41 -3.01
N LEU A 176 20.13 1.33 -2.12
CA LEU A 176 20.84 2.59 -1.93
C LEU A 176 22.22 2.39 -1.26
N LEU A 177 22.25 1.64 -0.16
CA LEU A 177 23.41 1.45 0.72
C LEU A 177 23.73 -0.05 0.88
N PRO A 178 24.29 -0.71 -0.15
CA PRO A 178 24.52 -2.15 -0.15
C PRO A 178 25.46 -2.60 0.98
N ASP A 179 26.41 -1.75 1.37
CA ASP A 179 27.42 -2.05 2.39
C ASP A 179 26.94 -1.76 3.82
N GLN A 180 25.75 -1.12 3.97
CA GLN A 180 25.20 -0.72 5.25
C GLN A 180 23.80 -1.34 5.51
N PRO A 181 23.70 -2.67 5.61
CA PRO A 181 22.41 -3.36 5.75
C PRO A 181 21.66 -3.02 7.05
N ALA A 182 22.37 -2.58 8.08
CA ALA A 182 21.76 -2.13 9.32
C ALA A 182 20.89 -0.87 9.12
N ILE A 183 21.29 0.05 8.23
CA ILE A 183 20.50 1.23 7.88
C ILE A 183 19.23 0.83 7.15
N ALA A 184 19.29 -0.17 6.27
CA ALA A 184 18.08 -0.68 5.60
C ALA A 184 17.09 -1.32 6.59
N LEU A 185 17.58 -2.06 7.59
CA LEU A 185 16.74 -2.60 8.67
C LEU A 185 16.15 -1.48 9.54
N LEU A 186 16.95 -0.48 9.89
CA LEU A 186 16.48 0.68 10.65
C LEU A 186 15.39 1.45 9.89
N ALA A 187 15.58 1.70 8.60
CA ALA A 187 14.58 2.36 7.76
C ALA A 187 13.25 1.57 7.72
N ALA A 188 13.32 0.25 7.54
CA ALA A 188 12.15 -0.62 7.59
C ALA A 188 11.47 -0.59 8.96
N ALA A 189 12.23 -0.60 10.06
CA ALA A 189 11.71 -0.54 11.42
C ALA A 189 11.05 0.82 11.72
N LEU A 190 11.65 1.94 11.28
CA LEU A 190 11.07 3.28 11.43
C LEU A 190 9.73 3.42 10.72
N VAL A 191 9.58 2.85 9.53
CA VAL A 191 8.28 2.81 8.83
C VAL A 191 7.33 1.87 9.54
N ALA A 192 7.75 0.65 9.86
CA ALA A 192 6.91 -0.38 10.46
C ALA A 192 6.32 0.03 11.82
N PHE A 193 7.06 0.80 12.62
CA PHE A 193 6.68 1.19 13.97
C PHE A 193 6.27 2.66 14.09
N ASN A 194 6.09 3.36 12.96
CA ASN A 194 5.47 4.68 12.97
C ASN A 194 3.99 4.53 13.33
N PRO A 195 3.49 5.18 14.41
CA PRO A 195 2.11 5.00 14.85
C PRO A 195 1.07 5.39 13.81
N MET A 196 1.31 6.45 13.03
CA MET A 196 0.40 6.88 11.97
C MET A 196 0.39 5.88 10.81
N PHE A 197 1.55 5.35 10.42
CA PHE A 197 1.63 4.31 9.39
C PHE A 197 0.90 3.04 9.82
N LEU A 198 1.08 2.60 11.06
CA LEU A 198 0.34 1.47 11.64
C LEU A 198 -1.17 1.70 11.62
N PHE A 199 -1.62 2.89 12.04
CA PHE A 199 -3.03 3.24 12.07
C PHE A 199 -3.65 3.22 10.67
N VAL A 200 -3.03 3.90 9.69
CA VAL A 200 -3.52 3.95 8.29
C VAL A 200 -3.46 2.58 7.63
N SER A 201 -2.43 1.78 7.93
CA SER A 201 -2.31 0.41 7.37
C SER A 201 -3.34 -0.57 7.95
N ALA A 202 -3.95 -0.25 9.09
CA ALA A 202 -4.90 -1.12 9.77
C ALA A 202 -6.37 -0.88 9.35
N VAL A 203 -6.64 0.10 8.49
CA VAL A 203 -7.97 0.54 8.10
C VAL A 203 -8.14 0.59 6.58
N ILE A 204 -9.37 0.79 6.11
CA ILE A 204 -9.67 0.85 4.67
C ILE A 204 -9.31 2.24 4.16
N ASN A 205 -8.18 2.31 3.43
CA ASN A 205 -7.69 3.54 2.82
C ASN A 205 -6.83 3.23 1.60
N ASN A 206 -7.06 3.93 0.49
CA ASN A 206 -6.32 3.74 -0.77
C ASN A 206 -4.84 4.18 -0.67
N ASP A 207 -4.45 4.93 0.37
CA ASP A 207 -3.07 5.27 0.66
C ASP A 207 -2.19 4.03 0.86
N ASN A 208 -2.74 2.93 1.34
CA ASN A 208 -1.98 1.69 1.54
C ASN A 208 -1.42 1.14 0.24
N LEU A 209 -2.23 1.10 -0.83
CA LEU A 209 -1.78 0.68 -2.15
C LEU A 209 -0.86 1.73 -2.79
N SER A 210 -1.17 3.01 -2.61
CA SER A 210 -0.35 4.12 -3.10
C SER A 210 1.06 4.08 -2.51
N ASN A 211 1.21 3.92 -1.21
CA ASN A 211 2.50 3.82 -0.52
C ASN A 211 3.33 2.62 -1.02
N LEU A 212 2.68 1.47 -1.20
CA LEU A 212 3.32 0.28 -1.75
C LEU A 212 3.88 0.53 -3.15
N LEU A 213 3.05 1.06 -4.06
CA LEU A 213 3.43 1.28 -5.45
C LEU A 213 4.45 2.41 -5.61
N ALA A 214 4.34 3.49 -4.84
CA ALA A 214 5.33 4.56 -4.81
C ALA A 214 6.70 4.05 -4.34
N THR A 215 6.73 3.23 -3.28
CA THR A 215 7.98 2.62 -2.79
C THR A 215 8.56 1.64 -3.80
N ALA A 216 7.71 0.86 -4.51
CA ALA A 216 8.13 -0.01 -5.60
C ALA A 216 8.75 0.78 -6.76
N LEU A 217 8.12 1.89 -7.18
CA LEU A 217 8.66 2.78 -8.21
C LEU A 217 10.01 3.36 -7.83
N LEU A 218 10.15 3.88 -6.59
CA LEU A 218 11.44 4.36 -6.09
C LEU A 218 12.52 3.29 -6.15
N LEU A 219 12.19 2.06 -5.74
CA LEU A 219 13.12 0.93 -5.81
C LEU A 219 13.54 0.63 -7.25
N LEU A 220 12.57 0.63 -8.19
CA LEU A 220 12.86 0.39 -9.60
C LEU A 220 13.72 1.50 -10.20
N VAL A 221 13.42 2.77 -9.93
CA VAL A 221 14.21 3.92 -10.39
C VAL A 221 15.65 3.85 -9.84
N VAL A 222 15.83 3.57 -8.54
CA VAL A 222 17.16 3.42 -7.95
C VAL A 222 17.93 2.26 -8.58
N ARG A 223 17.29 1.12 -8.81
CA ARG A 223 17.89 -0.03 -9.49
C ARG A 223 18.29 0.29 -10.93
N LEU A 224 17.48 1.07 -11.64
CA LEU A 224 17.77 1.52 -12.99
C LEU A 224 19.01 2.45 -13.00
N LEU A 225 19.06 3.43 -12.12
CA LEU A 225 20.20 4.35 -11.98
C LEU A 225 21.49 3.62 -11.65
N LYS A 226 21.43 2.61 -10.77
CA LYS A 226 22.60 1.80 -10.42
C LYS A 226 23.09 0.88 -11.55
N ARG A 227 22.27 0.66 -12.56
CA ARG A 227 22.62 -0.07 -13.80
C ARG A 227 22.79 0.85 -14.99
N ALA A 228 23.13 2.12 -14.74
CA ALA A 228 23.29 3.11 -15.81
C ALA A 228 24.38 2.78 -16.83
N ASP A 229 25.35 1.91 -16.50
CA ASP A 229 26.40 1.44 -17.43
C ASP A 229 26.07 0.11 -18.12
N ASP A 230 25.16 -0.69 -17.55
CA ASP A 230 24.65 -1.97 -18.08
C ASP A 230 23.13 -1.98 -17.96
N PRO A 231 22.40 -1.34 -18.90
CA PRO A 231 20.97 -1.19 -18.84
C PRO A 231 20.26 -2.53 -18.79
N PRO A 232 19.18 -2.65 -17.95
CA PRO A 232 18.42 -3.88 -17.84
C PRO A 232 17.67 -4.19 -19.14
N GLY A 233 17.29 -5.47 -19.33
CA GLY A 233 16.50 -5.90 -20.47
C GLY A 233 15.07 -5.31 -20.46
N TRP A 234 14.36 -5.42 -21.58
CA TRP A 234 13.03 -4.82 -21.80
C TRP A 234 11.99 -5.14 -20.72
N ARG A 235 12.05 -6.34 -20.11
CA ARG A 235 11.12 -6.76 -19.03
C ARG A 235 11.14 -5.83 -17.81
N PHE A 236 12.30 -5.22 -17.56
CA PHE A 236 12.42 -4.27 -16.47
C PHE A 236 11.63 -2.97 -16.77
N TYR A 237 11.70 -2.48 -18.00
CA TYR A 237 10.95 -1.28 -18.41
C TYR A 237 9.44 -1.54 -18.45
N VAL A 238 9.02 -2.74 -18.86
CA VAL A 238 7.61 -3.18 -18.75
C VAL A 238 7.17 -3.16 -17.28
N LEU A 239 7.97 -3.74 -16.37
CA LEU A 239 7.65 -3.73 -14.94
C LEU A 239 7.56 -2.30 -14.38
N LEU A 240 8.47 -1.41 -14.79
CA LEU A 240 8.48 0.00 -14.40
C LEU A 240 7.18 0.70 -14.88
N GLY A 241 6.82 0.55 -16.16
CA GLY A 241 5.60 1.13 -16.74
C GLY A 241 4.32 0.58 -16.09
N VAL A 242 4.21 -0.75 -15.94
CA VAL A 242 3.05 -1.38 -15.27
C VAL A 242 2.92 -0.90 -13.82
N THR A 243 4.05 -0.78 -13.10
CA THR A 243 4.02 -0.26 -11.72
C THR A 243 3.61 1.22 -11.68
N ALA A 244 4.05 2.03 -12.65
CA ALA A 244 3.68 3.43 -12.77
C ALA A 244 2.18 3.57 -13.10
N GLY A 245 1.67 2.83 -14.09
CA GLY A 245 0.25 2.81 -14.45
C GLY A 245 -0.64 2.33 -13.30
N ALA A 246 -0.26 1.24 -12.62
CA ALA A 246 -0.95 0.77 -11.43
C ALA A 246 -0.93 1.82 -10.31
N GLY A 247 0.18 2.54 -10.16
CA GLY A 247 0.30 3.66 -9.22
C GLY A 247 -0.70 4.77 -9.51
N MET A 248 -0.82 5.18 -10.76
CA MET A 248 -1.81 6.17 -11.19
C MET A 248 -3.25 5.71 -10.93
N LEU A 249 -3.52 4.41 -11.17
CA LEU A 249 -4.81 3.79 -10.87
C LEU A 249 -5.06 3.58 -9.37
N ALA A 250 -4.03 3.70 -8.52
CA ALA A 250 -4.19 3.68 -7.06
C ALA A 250 -4.42 5.10 -6.50
N LYS A 251 -3.65 6.08 -6.97
CA LYS A 251 -3.78 7.48 -6.53
C LYS A 251 -3.11 8.44 -7.52
N PHE A 252 -3.79 9.50 -7.94
CA PHE A 252 -3.26 10.48 -8.90
C PHE A 252 -1.93 11.13 -8.47
N GLN A 253 -1.69 11.24 -7.16
CA GLN A 253 -0.45 11.82 -6.63
C GLN A 253 0.81 11.08 -7.08
N ILE A 254 0.73 9.78 -7.41
CA ILE A 254 1.86 9.02 -7.96
C ILE A 254 2.29 9.58 -9.32
N GLY A 255 1.42 10.26 -10.03
CA GLY A 255 1.74 10.96 -11.27
C GLY A 255 2.89 11.96 -11.14
N PHE A 256 3.14 12.52 -9.97
CA PHE A 256 4.31 13.37 -9.71
C PHE A 256 5.65 12.63 -9.84
N MET A 257 5.65 11.30 -9.82
CA MET A 257 6.85 10.51 -10.10
C MET A 257 7.13 10.34 -11.59
N LEU A 258 6.13 10.51 -12.47
CA LEU A 258 6.31 10.34 -13.91
C LEU A 258 7.36 11.27 -14.52
N PRO A 259 7.41 12.57 -14.21
CA PRO A 259 8.47 13.45 -14.68
C PRO A 259 9.86 12.99 -14.26
N VAL A 260 10.01 12.48 -13.04
CA VAL A 260 11.30 11.95 -12.53
C VAL A 260 11.71 10.70 -13.32
N ILE A 261 10.76 9.78 -13.52
CA ILE A 261 10.99 8.57 -14.32
C ILE A 261 11.37 8.94 -15.77
N ALA A 262 10.64 9.89 -16.38
CA ALA A 262 10.91 10.36 -17.73
C ALA A 262 12.33 10.98 -17.86
N LEU A 263 12.74 11.79 -16.91
CA LEU A 263 14.09 12.37 -16.89
C LEU A 263 15.18 11.31 -16.77
N VAL A 264 14.97 10.29 -15.93
CA VAL A 264 15.91 9.16 -15.80
C VAL A 264 16.01 8.36 -17.09
N LEU A 265 14.86 8.02 -17.70
CA LEU A 265 14.82 7.28 -18.96
C LEU A 265 15.46 8.08 -20.10
N LEU A 266 15.18 9.38 -20.21
CA LEU A 266 15.78 10.27 -21.18
C LEU A 266 17.30 10.36 -20.99
N GLY A 267 17.77 10.57 -19.77
CA GLY A 267 19.21 10.62 -19.48
C GLY A 267 19.95 9.36 -19.87
N LEU A 268 19.35 8.17 -19.60
CA LEU A 268 19.93 6.88 -20.00
C LEU A 268 19.89 6.69 -21.51
N SER A 269 18.80 7.09 -22.18
CA SER A 269 18.68 6.99 -23.66
C SER A 269 19.69 7.88 -24.37
N LEU A 270 19.92 9.08 -23.87
CA LEU A 270 20.96 9.99 -24.40
C LEU A 270 22.37 9.42 -24.16
N LYS A 271 22.63 8.86 -22.98
CA LYS A 271 23.93 8.25 -22.64
C LYS A 271 24.26 7.07 -23.55
N HIS A 272 23.29 6.19 -23.81
CA HIS A 272 23.50 4.97 -24.60
C HIS A 272 23.15 5.14 -26.09
N ARG A 273 22.64 6.30 -26.52
CA ARG A 273 22.11 6.54 -27.86
C ARG A 273 21.06 5.49 -28.29
N ASP A 274 20.31 4.96 -27.33
CA ASP A 274 19.24 3.97 -27.52
C ASP A 274 17.91 4.49 -26.92
N TRP A 275 16.90 4.66 -27.77
CA TRP A 275 15.60 5.20 -27.38
C TRP A 275 14.58 4.13 -26.94
N ARG A 276 14.93 2.85 -27.03
CA ARG A 276 14.05 1.75 -26.61
C ARG A 276 13.56 1.89 -25.16
N PRO A 277 14.37 2.31 -24.16
CA PRO A 277 13.88 2.52 -22.79
C PRO A 277 12.75 3.52 -22.69
N VAL A 278 12.83 4.65 -23.42
CA VAL A 278 11.78 5.68 -23.44
C VAL A 278 10.53 5.17 -24.12
N VAL A 279 10.67 4.49 -25.25
CA VAL A 279 9.52 3.97 -26.03
C VAL A 279 8.78 2.89 -25.22
N ILE A 280 9.50 1.90 -24.67
CA ILE A 280 8.87 0.81 -23.91
C ILE A 280 8.28 1.33 -22.60
N GLY A 281 9.03 2.16 -21.85
CA GLY A 281 8.55 2.71 -20.58
C GLY A 281 7.37 3.66 -20.77
N GLY A 282 7.41 4.52 -21.78
CA GLY A 282 6.36 5.50 -22.05
C GLY A 282 5.09 4.93 -22.68
N ALA A 283 5.18 3.82 -23.42
CA ALA A 283 4.02 3.18 -24.04
C ALA A 283 3.14 2.38 -23.06
N ILE A 284 3.66 2.09 -21.85
CA ILE A 284 3.01 1.21 -20.86
C ILE A 284 2.57 1.99 -19.62
N SER A 285 3.12 3.20 -19.39
CA SER A 285 2.71 4.10 -18.29
C SER A 285 1.54 5.01 -18.71
#